data_a1096e9e2f02b9458971f56d5c4ada8d
#
_entry.id   a1096e9e2f02b9458971f56d5c4ada8d
#
_cell.length_a   1.000
_cell.length_b   1.000
_cell.length_c   1.000
_cell.angle_alpha   90.00
_cell.angle_beta   90.00
_cell.angle_gamma   90.00
#
_symmetry.space_group_name_H-M   'P 1'
#
loop_
_entity.id
_entity.type
_entity.pdbx_description
1 polymer ?
#
loop_
_entity_poly.entity_id
_entity_poly.type
_entity_poly.pdbx_seq_one_letter_code
_entity_poly.pdbx_strand_id
1 'polypeptide(L)'
;MKHMMKGHLNIAWKRSEFALERKGTSPIGATGRDRLMRNFVLQMGFGEPALAVLPRQYAALTFQPRIVLVSVVAGILLQSQALFAALGALLVWSALFPRPNPFSALYNLTIGGRPGAFRLGPAPAPRRGAETMAGAFAFAIALLIVAGFNLAAHVLQAVFLAASLAAAIGGFCLGTFAYHLRHGNVKFALATLPWAKNEKSYEVKGEHHE
;
A
#
# COMPACT_ATOMS: atom_id res chain seq x y z
N MET A 1 -6.76 43.35 -20.87
CA MET A 1 -7.55 42.26 -21.48
C MET A 1 -6.82 40.90 -21.63
N LYS A 2 -5.56 40.71 -21.21
CA LYS A 2 -4.76 39.45 -21.40
C LYS A 2 -4.79 38.47 -20.19
N HIS A 3 -5.31 38.86 -19.05
CA HIS A 3 -5.31 38.00 -17.84
C HIS A 3 -6.51 37.07 -17.66
N MET A 4 -7.61 37.30 -18.42
CA MET A 4 -8.86 36.53 -18.27
C MET A 4 -8.90 35.21 -19.08
N MET A 5 -8.04 35.05 -20.08
CA MET A 5 -8.05 33.84 -20.93
C MET A 5 -7.26 32.65 -20.36
N LYS A 6 -6.36 32.85 -19.40
CA LYS A 6 -5.57 31.73 -18.82
C LYS A 6 -6.35 30.85 -17.83
N GLY A 7 -7.41 31.39 -17.22
CA GLY A 7 -8.23 30.65 -16.25
C GLY A 7 -9.16 29.61 -16.88
N HIS A 8 -9.72 29.90 -18.03
CA HIS A 8 -10.65 28.99 -18.70
C HIS A 8 -10.00 27.77 -19.38
N LEU A 9 -8.77 27.88 -19.84
CA LEU A 9 -8.04 26.75 -20.43
C LEU A 9 -7.65 25.69 -19.37
N ASN A 10 -7.29 26.12 -18.14
CA ASN A 10 -6.94 25.21 -17.07
C ASN A 10 -8.12 24.39 -16.54
N ILE A 11 -9.33 24.96 -16.56
CA ILE A 11 -10.55 24.26 -16.10
C ILE A 11 -11.03 23.26 -17.15
N ALA A 12 -10.92 23.58 -18.43
CA ALA A 12 -11.29 22.68 -19.51
C ALA A 12 -10.35 21.46 -19.58
N TRP A 13 -9.04 21.66 -19.36
CA TRP A 13 -8.05 20.58 -19.35
C TRP A 13 -8.26 19.61 -18.20
N LYS A 14 -8.46 20.14 -16.97
CA LYS A 14 -8.83 19.31 -15.80
C LYS A 14 -10.13 18.53 -16.02
N ARG A 15 -11.12 19.14 -16.69
CA ARG A 15 -12.40 18.47 -16.96
C ARG A 15 -12.29 17.34 -17.99
N SER A 16 -11.39 17.47 -18.97
CA SER A 16 -11.14 16.41 -19.96
C SER A 16 -10.35 15.23 -19.37
N GLU A 17 -9.38 15.46 -18.49
CA GLU A 17 -8.72 14.38 -17.74
C GLU A 17 -9.71 13.62 -16.85
N PHE A 18 -10.55 14.35 -16.08
CA PHE A 18 -11.59 13.73 -15.26
C PHE A 18 -12.67 12.99 -16.08
N ALA A 19 -12.95 13.43 -17.31
CA ALA A 19 -13.92 12.75 -18.18
C ALA A 19 -13.34 11.51 -18.83
N LEU A 20 -12.04 11.46 -19.13
CA LEU A 20 -11.33 10.27 -19.61
C LEU A 20 -11.16 9.24 -18.49
N GLU A 21 -10.98 9.68 -17.25
CA GLU A 21 -10.88 8.83 -16.07
C GLU A 21 -12.23 8.17 -15.70
N ARG A 22 -13.37 8.82 -15.98
CA ARG A 22 -14.70 8.25 -15.73
C ARG A 22 -15.18 7.23 -16.76
N LYS A 23 -14.56 7.13 -17.93
CA LYS A 23 -14.89 6.12 -18.95
C LYS A 23 -14.14 4.79 -18.78
N GLY A 24 -13.59 4.51 -17.61
CA GLY A 24 -13.12 3.20 -17.21
C GLY A 24 -14.29 2.25 -17.01
N THR A 25 -15.00 1.90 -18.09
CA THR A 25 -15.87 0.73 -18.13
C THR A 25 -15.08 -0.46 -17.64
N SER A 26 -15.57 -1.14 -16.60
CA SER A 26 -15.08 -2.44 -16.18
C SER A 26 -14.89 -3.29 -17.45
N PRO A 27 -13.67 -3.63 -17.85
CA PRO A 27 -13.53 -4.37 -19.09
C PRO A 27 -14.05 -5.77 -18.82
N ILE A 28 -15.06 -6.13 -19.57
CA ILE A 28 -15.46 -7.50 -19.84
C ILE A 28 -14.18 -8.23 -20.26
N GLY A 29 -13.54 -8.99 -19.33
CA GLY A 29 -12.30 -9.71 -19.62
C GLY A 29 -11.14 -9.53 -18.64
N ALA A 30 -11.30 -8.80 -17.51
CA ALA A 30 -10.25 -8.72 -16.50
C ALA A 30 -9.86 -10.12 -16.01
N THR A 31 -8.59 -10.47 -16.19
CA THR A 31 -8.05 -11.75 -15.72
C THR A 31 -8.12 -11.84 -14.20
N GLY A 32 -8.03 -13.05 -13.63
CA GLY A 32 -7.93 -13.22 -12.18
C GLY A 32 -6.75 -12.42 -11.58
N ARG A 33 -5.68 -12.25 -12.36
CA ARG A 33 -4.52 -11.45 -11.98
C ARG A 33 -4.83 -9.95 -11.92
N ASP A 34 -5.57 -9.43 -12.88
CA ASP A 34 -5.96 -8.01 -12.91
C ASP A 34 -6.84 -7.67 -11.71
N ARG A 35 -7.77 -8.57 -11.37
CA ARG A 35 -8.61 -8.44 -10.17
C ARG A 35 -7.78 -8.40 -8.88
N LEU A 36 -6.83 -9.32 -8.73
CA LEU A 36 -5.92 -9.34 -7.57
C LEU A 36 -5.14 -8.02 -7.46
N MET A 37 -4.53 -7.58 -8.55
CA MET A 37 -3.77 -6.32 -8.56
C MET A 37 -4.67 -5.12 -8.23
N ARG A 38 -5.87 -5.05 -8.82
CA ARG A 38 -6.86 -4.00 -8.56
C ARG A 38 -7.29 -4.00 -7.08
N ASN A 39 -7.68 -5.15 -6.56
CA ASN A 39 -8.12 -5.28 -5.16
C ASN A 39 -7.02 -4.85 -4.18
N PHE A 40 -5.77 -5.20 -4.46
CA PHE A 40 -4.63 -4.75 -3.67
C PHE A 40 -4.45 -3.23 -3.70
N VAL A 41 -4.54 -2.60 -4.88
CA VAL A 41 -4.42 -1.14 -5.03
C VAL A 41 -5.52 -0.43 -4.23
N LEU A 42 -6.77 -0.89 -4.35
CA LEU A 42 -7.91 -0.35 -3.62
C LEU A 42 -7.75 -0.55 -2.10
N GLN A 43 -7.32 -1.74 -1.67
CA GLN A 43 -7.07 -2.06 -0.26
C GLN A 43 -6.04 -1.11 0.36
N MET A 44 -5.01 -0.71 -0.40
CA MET A 44 -3.99 0.25 0.02
C MET A 44 -4.52 1.69 0.17
N GLY A 45 -5.78 1.95 -0.21
CA GLY A 45 -6.42 3.26 -0.11
C GLY A 45 -6.21 4.16 -1.33
N PHE A 46 -5.78 3.61 -2.45
CA PHE A 46 -5.74 4.34 -3.72
C PHE A 46 -7.09 4.22 -4.44
N GLY A 47 -7.40 5.20 -5.31
CA GLY A 47 -8.60 5.17 -6.14
C GLY A 47 -8.56 4.05 -7.19
N GLU A 48 -9.67 3.90 -7.92
CA GLU A 48 -9.81 2.91 -8.99
C GLU A 48 -8.74 3.11 -10.07
N PRO A 49 -7.83 2.12 -10.28
CA PRO A 49 -6.75 2.27 -11.24
C PRO A 49 -7.23 2.05 -12.67
N ALA A 50 -6.73 2.87 -13.61
CA ALA A 50 -6.89 2.57 -15.03
C ALA A 50 -6.11 1.29 -15.38
N LEU A 51 -6.70 0.40 -16.19
CA LEU A 51 -6.08 -0.89 -16.55
C LEU A 51 -4.68 -0.76 -17.16
N ALA A 52 -4.48 0.25 -17.99
CA ALA A 52 -3.18 0.51 -18.62
C ALA A 52 -2.05 0.81 -17.61
N VAL A 53 -2.39 1.35 -16.43
CA VAL A 53 -1.44 1.73 -15.38
C VAL A 53 -1.35 0.69 -14.28
N LEU A 54 -2.37 -0.16 -14.13
CA LEU A 54 -2.54 -1.11 -13.04
C LEU A 54 -1.30 -1.99 -12.76
N PRO A 55 -0.66 -2.64 -13.74
CA PRO A 55 0.52 -3.47 -13.47
C PRO A 55 1.70 -2.67 -12.90
N ARG A 56 1.90 -1.44 -13.40
CA ARG A 56 2.98 -0.56 -12.95
C ARG A 56 2.72 -0.02 -11.54
N GLN A 57 1.48 0.36 -11.26
CA GLN A 57 1.05 0.83 -9.94
C GLN A 57 1.16 -0.29 -8.91
N TYR A 58 0.71 -1.50 -9.24
CA TYR A 58 0.85 -2.68 -8.39
C TYR A 58 2.32 -3.01 -8.10
N ALA A 59 3.18 -3.00 -9.12
CA ALA A 59 4.61 -3.22 -8.95
C ALA A 59 5.27 -2.17 -8.03
N ALA A 60 4.87 -0.89 -8.18
CA ALA A 60 5.34 0.18 -7.31
C ALA A 60 4.89 -0.01 -5.86
N LEU A 61 3.62 -0.38 -5.64
CA LEU A 61 3.07 -0.57 -4.30
C LEU A 61 3.60 -1.81 -3.58
N THR A 62 3.99 -2.86 -4.32
CA THR A 62 4.59 -4.08 -3.75
C THR A 62 6.08 -3.93 -3.46
N PHE A 63 6.74 -2.84 -3.87
CA PHE A 63 8.16 -2.59 -3.62
C PHE A 63 8.49 -2.58 -2.11
N GLN A 64 7.77 -1.77 -1.33
CA GLN A 64 7.96 -1.70 0.13
C GLN A 64 7.69 -3.05 0.83
N PRO A 65 6.56 -3.76 0.62
CA PRO A 65 6.35 -5.09 1.16
C PRO A 65 7.48 -6.08 0.85
N ARG A 66 8.10 -6.01 -0.33
CA ARG A 66 9.25 -6.87 -0.69
C ARG A 66 10.49 -6.55 0.13
N ILE A 67 10.80 -5.25 0.35
CA ILE A 67 11.91 -4.85 1.21
C ILE A 67 11.65 -5.33 2.65
N VAL A 68 10.43 -5.13 3.15
CA VAL A 68 10.03 -5.60 4.49
C VAL A 68 10.21 -7.12 4.59
N LEU A 69 9.75 -7.88 3.60
CA LEU A 69 9.91 -9.35 3.57
C LEU A 69 11.39 -9.76 3.64
N VAL A 70 12.25 -9.16 2.80
CA VAL A 70 13.70 -9.45 2.82
C VAL A 70 14.30 -9.11 4.18
N SER A 71 13.92 -7.96 4.77
CA SER A 71 14.41 -7.55 6.09
C SER A 71 13.93 -8.50 7.20
N VAL A 72 12.69 -8.97 7.13
CA VAL A 72 12.14 -9.94 8.10
C VAL A 72 12.88 -11.28 7.98
N VAL A 73 13.10 -11.79 6.77
CA VAL A 73 13.85 -13.03 6.56
C VAL A 73 15.27 -12.88 7.09
N ALA A 74 15.97 -11.79 6.77
CA ALA A 74 17.31 -11.53 7.30
C ALA A 74 17.32 -11.43 8.83
N GLY A 75 16.34 -10.73 9.42
CA GLY A 75 16.18 -10.61 10.87
C GLY A 75 15.97 -11.97 11.57
N ILE A 76 15.17 -12.86 10.95
CA ILE A 76 14.93 -14.22 11.45
C ILE A 76 16.21 -15.07 11.34
N LEU A 77 16.89 -15.06 10.20
CA LEU A 77 18.09 -15.88 10.00
C LEU A 77 19.25 -15.45 10.92
N LEU A 78 19.38 -14.14 11.17
CA LEU A 78 20.43 -13.59 12.03
C LEU A 78 20.00 -13.45 13.50
N GLN A 79 18.75 -13.74 13.85
CA GLN A 79 18.14 -13.50 15.18
C GLN A 79 18.48 -12.11 15.73
N SER A 80 18.50 -11.11 14.85
CA SER A 80 19.02 -9.79 15.15
C SER A 80 17.91 -8.84 15.65
N GLN A 81 17.92 -8.55 16.96
CA GLN A 81 17.05 -7.52 17.54
C GLN A 81 17.28 -6.15 16.89
N ALA A 82 18.53 -5.84 16.50
CA ALA A 82 18.86 -4.56 15.88
C ALA A 82 18.20 -4.39 14.50
N LEU A 83 18.14 -5.46 13.67
CA LEU A 83 17.45 -5.42 12.39
C LEU A 83 15.94 -5.21 12.56
N PHE A 84 15.31 -5.91 13.52
CA PHE A 84 13.90 -5.72 13.80
C PHE A 84 13.61 -4.34 14.36
N ALA A 85 14.45 -3.81 15.25
CA ALA A 85 14.31 -2.45 15.78
C ALA A 85 14.48 -1.38 14.68
N ALA A 86 15.48 -1.52 13.80
CA ALA A 86 15.68 -0.63 12.66
C ALA A 86 14.51 -0.67 11.67
N LEU A 87 14.02 -1.87 11.34
CA LEU A 87 12.85 -2.05 10.48
C LEU A 87 11.61 -1.39 11.11
N GLY A 88 11.40 -1.60 12.42
CA GLY A 88 10.31 -0.96 13.17
C GLY A 88 10.38 0.55 13.11
N ALA A 89 11.58 1.12 13.33
CA ALA A 89 11.80 2.57 13.28
C ALA A 89 11.51 3.13 11.87
N LEU A 90 11.97 2.47 10.81
CA LEU A 90 11.71 2.88 9.43
C LEU A 90 10.21 2.83 9.06
N LEU A 91 9.49 1.79 9.52
CA LEU A 91 8.06 1.63 9.27
C LEU A 91 7.23 2.69 10.03
N VAL A 92 7.56 2.94 11.30
CA VAL A 92 6.90 4.00 12.10
C VAL A 92 7.21 5.37 11.51
N TRP A 93 8.46 5.64 11.11
CA TRP A 93 8.82 6.86 10.39
C TRP A 93 7.95 7.05 9.14
N SER A 94 7.81 6.01 8.33
CA SER A 94 7.00 6.05 7.09
C SER A 94 5.52 6.34 7.37
N ALA A 95 4.99 5.81 8.49
CA ALA A 95 3.61 6.04 8.89
C ALA A 95 3.37 7.47 9.39
N LEU A 96 4.32 8.03 10.16
CA LEU A 96 4.21 9.38 10.73
C LEU A 96 4.47 10.46 9.70
N PHE A 97 5.43 10.24 8.80
CA PHE A 97 5.86 11.22 7.81
C PHE A 97 5.56 10.73 6.39
N PRO A 98 4.33 10.95 5.88
CA PRO A 98 3.97 10.54 4.52
C PRO A 98 4.83 11.25 3.45
N ARG A 99 5.48 12.36 3.81
CA ARG A 99 6.48 13.10 3.05
C ARG A 99 7.60 13.57 4.00
N PRO A 100 8.84 13.09 3.92
CA PRO A 100 9.37 12.04 3.02
C PRO A 100 9.19 10.62 3.58
N ASN A 101 8.51 9.76 2.83
CA ASN A 101 8.50 8.33 3.13
C ASN A 101 9.75 7.68 2.54
N PRO A 102 10.65 7.05 3.33
CA PRO A 102 11.93 6.54 2.85
C PRO A 102 11.79 5.46 1.78
N PHE A 103 10.78 4.59 1.87
CA PHE A 103 10.54 3.55 0.86
C PHE A 103 10.05 4.13 -0.46
N SER A 104 9.15 5.13 -0.41
CA SER A 104 8.68 5.82 -1.61
C SER A 104 9.79 6.64 -2.24
N ALA A 105 10.64 7.29 -1.44
CA ALA A 105 11.81 8.01 -1.93
C ALA A 105 12.80 7.08 -2.62
N LEU A 106 13.15 5.95 -1.98
CA LEU A 106 14.05 4.95 -2.55
C LEU A 106 13.50 4.40 -3.88
N TYR A 107 12.21 4.02 -3.91
CA TYR A 107 11.57 3.56 -5.13
C TYR A 107 11.62 4.62 -6.25
N ASN A 108 11.24 5.85 -5.93
CA ASN A 108 11.20 6.93 -6.91
C ASN A 108 12.58 7.31 -7.44
N LEU A 109 13.64 7.17 -6.63
CA LEU A 109 15.03 7.41 -7.05
C LEU A 109 15.57 6.28 -7.93
N THR A 110 15.24 5.04 -7.66
CA THR A 110 15.82 3.88 -8.34
C THR A 110 15.01 3.43 -9.56
N ILE A 111 13.68 3.42 -9.45
CA ILE A 111 12.76 2.85 -10.45
C ILE A 111 11.77 3.90 -10.96
N GLY A 112 11.12 4.63 -10.06
CA GLY A 112 10.03 5.56 -10.37
C GLY A 112 10.45 6.80 -11.16
N GLY A 113 11.76 7.09 -11.24
CA GLY A 113 12.32 8.16 -12.08
C GLY A 113 12.48 7.80 -13.56
N ARG A 114 12.32 6.52 -13.93
CA ARG A 114 12.47 6.06 -15.31
C ARG A 114 11.27 6.46 -16.19
N PRO A 115 11.46 6.73 -17.49
CA PRO A 115 10.36 6.98 -18.41
C PRO A 115 9.33 5.85 -18.38
N GLY A 116 8.05 6.22 -18.21
CA GLY A 116 6.94 5.25 -18.16
C GLY A 116 6.77 4.48 -16.85
N ALA A 117 7.61 4.71 -15.83
CA ALA A 117 7.41 4.14 -14.50
C ALA A 117 6.32 4.89 -13.73
N PHE A 118 5.62 4.17 -12.84
CA PHE A 118 4.66 4.78 -11.92
C PHE A 118 5.41 5.44 -10.76
N ARG A 119 5.16 6.72 -10.48
CA ARG A 119 5.74 7.42 -9.31
C ARG A 119 4.84 7.28 -8.10
N LEU A 120 5.42 6.90 -6.97
CA LEU A 120 4.71 6.80 -5.70
C LEU A 120 4.50 8.21 -5.12
N GLY A 121 3.25 8.55 -4.85
CA GLY A 121 2.84 9.71 -4.07
C GLY A 121 2.85 9.45 -2.56
N PRO A 122 2.30 10.39 -1.77
CA PRO A 122 2.14 10.21 -0.33
C PRO A 122 1.32 8.98 0.02
N ALA A 123 1.68 8.32 1.12
CA ALA A 123 0.96 7.13 1.57
C ALA A 123 -0.44 7.47 2.08
N PRO A 124 -1.51 6.84 1.56
CA PRO A 124 -2.87 6.98 2.08
C PRO A 124 -3.01 6.45 3.53
N ALA A 125 -4.08 6.85 4.22
CA ALA A 125 -4.30 6.48 5.61
C ALA A 125 -4.32 4.95 5.87
N PRO A 126 -4.96 4.09 5.05
CA PRO A 126 -4.91 2.63 5.24
C PRO A 126 -3.49 2.07 5.17
N ARG A 127 -2.67 2.54 4.23
CA ARG A 127 -1.27 2.13 4.10
C ARG A 127 -0.45 2.55 5.31
N ARG A 128 -0.62 3.78 5.81
CA ARG A 128 0.03 4.29 7.02
C ARG A 128 -0.35 3.48 8.26
N GLY A 129 -1.65 3.11 8.39
CA GLY A 129 -2.12 2.22 9.45
C GLY A 129 -1.43 0.85 9.41
N ALA A 130 -1.26 0.27 8.23
CA ALA A 130 -0.53 -0.99 8.05
C ALA A 130 0.96 -0.84 8.42
N GLU A 131 1.61 0.26 8.03
CA GLU A 131 3.00 0.57 8.39
C GLU A 131 3.18 0.70 9.91
N THR A 132 2.23 1.35 10.61
CA THR A 132 2.24 1.44 12.08
C THR A 132 2.13 0.05 12.73
N MET A 133 1.20 -0.79 12.26
CA MET A 133 1.05 -2.16 12.77
C MET A 133 2.31 -2.99 12.54
N ALA A 134 2.85 -2.96 11.33
CA ALA A 134 4.08 -3.69 11.00
C ALA A 134 5.28 -3.21 11.81
N GLY A 135 5.39 -1.89 12.05
CA GLY A 135 6.40 -1.31 12.93
C GLY A 135 6.27 -1.79 14.37
N ALA A 136 5.03 -1.84 14.91
CA ALA A 136 4.77 -2.36 16.25
C ALA A 136 5.15 -3.86 16.36
N PHE A 137 4.84 -4.67 15.34
CA PHE A 137 5.28 -6.08 15.28
C PHE A 137 6.81 -6.20 15.32
N ALA A 138 7.51 -5.42 14.51
CA ALA A 138 8.97 -5.45 14.47
C ALA A 138 9.60 -5.05 15.81
N PHE A 139 9.09 -3.99 16.48
CA PHE A 139 9.56 -3.61 17.81
C PHE A 139 9.23 -4.66 18.86
N ALA A 140 8.03 -5.26 18.83
CA ALA A 140 7.68 -6.34 19.75
C ALA A 140 8.61 -7.54 19.60
N ILE A 141 8.96 -7.94 18.38
CA ILE A 141 9.93 -9.01 18.11
C ILE A 141 11.30 -8.63 18.70
N ALA A 142 11.81 -7.42 18.43
CA ALA A 142 13.08 -6.96 18.96
C ALA A 142 13.11 -7.01 20.49
N LEU A 143 12.05 -6.54 21.14
CA LEU A 143 11.92 -6.55 22.58
C LEU A 143 11.88 -7.96 23.17
N LEU A 144 11.13 -8.88 22.53
CA LEU A 144 11.04 -10.28 22.96
C LEU A 144 12.40 -10.99 22.87
N ILE A 145 13.18 -10.72 21.83
CA ILE A 145 14.54 -11.26 21.68
C ILE A 145 15.43 -10.74 22.82
N VAL A 146 15.43 -9.43 23.08
CA VAL A 146 16.22 -8.81 24.18
C VAL A 146 15.81 -9.36 25.54
N ALA A 147 14.51 -9.56 25.75
CA ALA A 147 13.98 -10.08 27.01
C ALA A 147 14.16 -11.60 27.20
N GLY A 148 14.70 -12.31 26.20
CA GLY A 148 14.94 -13.75 26.27
C GLY A 148 13.68 -14.62 26.09
N PHE A 149 12.54 -14.03 25.70
CA PHE A 149 11.30 -14.77 25.41
C PHE A 149 11.33 -15.42 24.01
N ASN A 150 12.25 -16.35 23.78
CA ASN A 150 12.55 -16.89 22.47
C ASN A 150 11.34 -17.54 21.79
N LEU A 151 10.51 -18.31 22.48
CA LEU A 151 9.34 -18.94 21.90
C LEU A 151 8.35 -17.90 21.38
N ALA A 152 8.04 -16.88 22.18
CA ALA A 152 7.14 -15.81 21.79
C ALA A 152 7.71 -15.00 20.61
N ALA A 153 9.03 -14.74 20.61
CA ALA A 153 9.72 -14.08 19.50
C ALA A 153 9.56 -14.90 18.20
N HIS A 154 9.81 -16.21 18.23
CA HIS A 154 9.68 -17.07 17.03
C HIS A 154 8.23 -17.14 16.52
N VAL A 155 7.24 -17.23 17.41
CA VAL A 155 5.82 -17.21 17.00
C VAL A 155 5.49 -15.89 16.31
N LEU A 156 5.92 -14.77 16.89
CA LEU A 156 5.64 -13.46 16.32
C LEU A 156 6.41 -13.22 15.00
N GLN A 157 7.63 -13.72 14.89
CA GLN A 157 8.41 -13.75 13.65
C GLN A 157 7.69 -14.54 12.55
N ALA A 158 7.14 -15.73 12.88
CA ALA A 158 6.41 -16.55 11.91
C ALA A 158 5.13 -15.85 11.41
N VAL A 159 4.38 -15.21 12.30
CA VAL A 159 3.20 -14.40 11.94
C VAL A 159 3.59 -13.23 11.06
N PHE A 160 4.65 -12.50 11.41
CA PHE A 160 5.12 -11.35 10.63
C PHE A 160 5.65 -11.76 9.26
N LEU A 161 6.35 -12.90 9.17
CA LEU A 161 6.80 -13.48 7.92
C LEU A 161 5.61 -13.85 7.02
N ALA A 162 4.60 -14.55 7.55
CA ALA A 162 3.40 -14.92 6.81
C ALA A 162 2.64 -13.69 6.28
N ALA A 163 2.47 -12.66 7.12
CA ALA A 163 1.84 -11.40 6.72
C ALA A 163 2.65 -10.67 5.63
N SER A 164 3.99 -10.68 5.74
CA SER A 164 4.89 -10.06 4.75
C SER A 164 4.86 -10.80 3.41
N LEU A 165 4.82 -12.15 3.43
CA LEU A 165 4.65 -12.98 2.23
C LEU A 165 3.31 -12.70 1.54
N ALA A 166 2.21 -12.64 2.31
CA ALA A 166 0.89 -12.31 1.77
C ALA A 166 0.88 -10.94 1.08
N ALA A 167 1.55 -9.93 1.66
CA ALA A 167 1.61 -8.59 1.07
C ALA A 167 2.54 -8.51 -0.15
N ALA A 168 3.73 -9.16 -0.10
CA ALA A 168 4.76 -9.02 -1.12
C ALA A 168 4.46 -9.87 -2.37
N ILE A 169 3.82 -11.03 -2.20
CA ILE A 169 3.59 -12.04 -3.24
C ILE A 169 2.09 -12.29 -3.44
N GLY A 170 1.33 -12.42 -2.35
CA GLY A 170 -0.09 -12.77 -2.39
C GLY A 170 -1.02 -11.64 -2.81
N GLY A 171 -0.52 -10.39 -2.95
CA GLY A 171 -1.36 -9.24 -3.29
C GLY A 171 -2.44 -8.95 -2.24
N PHE A 172 -2.15 -9.23 -0.97
CA PHE A 172 -3.04 -9.00 0.15
C PHE A 172 -2.28 -8.46 1.36
N CYS A 173 -2.66 -7.29 1.86
CA CYS A 173 -2.05 -6.70 3.03
C CYS A 173 -2.94 -6.85 4.25
N LEU A 174 -2.53 -7.69 5.20
CA LEU A 174 -3.27 -7.93 6.44
C LEU A 174 -3.43 -6.64 7.28
N GLY A 175 -2.42 -5.78 7.29
CA GLY A 175 -2.45 -4.51 8.03
C GLY A 175 -3.49 -3.53 7.49
N THR A 176 -3.59 -3.38 6.16
CA THR A 176 -4.63 -2.52 5.55
C THR A 176 -6.02 -3.13 5.71
N PHE A 177 -6.13 -4.45 5.62
CA PHE A 177 -7.38 -5.17 5.90
C PHE A 177 -7.88 -4.89 7.33
N ALA A 178 -7.01 -5.06 8.33
CA ALA A 178 -7.31 -4.76 9.73
C ALA A 178 -7.68 -3.28 9.94
N TYR A 179 -6.99 -2.37 9.24
CA TYR A 179 -7.32 -0.95 9.25
C TYR A 179 -8.77 -0.70 8.81
N HIS A 180 -9.18 -1.27 7.68
CA HIS A 180 -10.56 -1.12 7.17
C HIS A 180 -11.59 -1.73 8.12
N LEU A 181 -11.31 -2.89 8.71
CA LEU A 181 -12.19 -3.51 9.72
C LEU A 181 -12.39 -2.60 10.93
N ARG A 182 -11.30 -2.05 11.47
CA ARG A 182 -11.32 -1.16 12.64
C ARG A 182 -12.11 0.13 12.39
N HIS A 183 -12.13 0.62 11.15
CA HIS A 183 -12.88 1.82 10.76
C HIS A 183 -14.31 1.52 10.27
N GLY A 184 -14.83 0.33 10.53
CA GLY A 184 -16.20 -0.05 10.18
C GLY A 184 -16.44 -0.37 8.69
N ASN A 185 -15.39 -0.32 7.85
CA ASN A 185 -15.47 -0.58 6.41
C ASN A 185 -15.42 -2.08 6.08
N VAL A 186 -16.19 -2.91 6.82
CA VAL A 186 -16.15 -4.37 6.73
C VAL A 186 -16.49 -4.85 5.32
N LYS A 187 -17.53 -4.29 4.70
CA LYS A 187 -17.96 -4.66 3.33
C LYS A 187 -16.85 -4.42 2.32
N PHE A 188 -16.17 -3.28 2.42
CA PHE A 188 -15.05 -2.93 1.56
C PHE A 188 -13.85 -3.86 1.81
N ALA A 189 -13.50 -4.12 3.08
CA ALA A 189 -12.41 -5.03 3.43
C ALA A 189 -12.61 -6.42 2.83
N LEU A 190 -13.81 -6.99 2.97
CA LEU A 190 -14.15 -8.30 2.39
C LEU A 190 -14.14 -8.27 0.85
N ALA A 191 -14.55 -7.17 0.27
CA ALA A 191 -14.60 -6.97 -1.16
C ALA A 191 -13.21 -6.87 -1.81
N THR A 192 -12.19 -6.48 -1.05
CA THR A 192 -10.80 -6.36 -1.53
C THR A 192 -9.96 -7.62 -1.27
N LEU A 193 -10.55 -8.71 -0.82
CA LEU A 193 -9.85 -9.99 -0.70
C LEU A 193 -9.35 -10.48 -2.07
N PRO A 194 -8.21 -11.16 -2.15
CA PRO A 194 -7.62 -11.61 -3.42
C PRO A 194 -8.56 -12.45 -4.29
N TRP A 195 -9.44 -13.21 -3.65
CA TRP A 195 -10.41 -14.09 -4.30
C TRP A 195 -11.80 -13.48 -4.47
N ALA A 196 -12.03 -12.27 -3.97
CA ALA A 196 -13.34 -11.64 -4.07
C ALA A 196 -13.69 -11.31 -5.53
N LYS A 197 -14.86 -11.79 -5.96
CA LYS A 197 -15.42 -11.52 -7.29
C LYS A 197 -16.35 -10.31 -7.20
N ASN A 198 -15.82 -9.11 -7.10
CA ASN A 198 -16.64 -7.91 -7.05
C ASN A 198 -16.85 -7.33 -8.43
N GLU A 199 -18.05 -7.44 -8.93
CA GLU A 199 -18.53 -6.77 -10.17
C GLU A 199 -19.04 -5.35 -9.90
N LYS A 200 -19.26 -4.97 -8.65
CA LYS A 200 -19.80 -3.65 -8.29
C LYS A 200 -18.67 -2.69 -7.91
N SER A 201 -18.54 -1.60 -8.67
CA SER A 201 -17.74 -0.45 -8.28
C SER A 201 -18.26 0.10 -6.95
N TYR A 202 -17.45 0.02 -5.91
CA TYR A 202 -17.76 0.74 -4.68
C TYR A 202 -17.44 2.22 -4.92
N GLU A 203 -18.45 3.05 -5.03
CA GLU A 203 -18.29 4.49 -4.85
C GLU A 203 -17.72 4.70 -3.44
N VAL A 204 -16.46 5.07 -3.39
CA VAL A 204 -15.88 5.62 -2.16
C VAL A 204 -16.61 6.94 -1.94
N LYS A 205 -17.54 6.97 -0.98
CA LYS A 205 -18.11 8.21 -0.48
C LYS A 205 -16.94 9.07 0.00
N GLY A 206 -16.55 10.04 -0.82
CA GLY A 206 -15.56 11.03 -0.45
C GLY A 206 -16.06 11.76 0.79
N GLU A 207 -15.42 11.57 1.92
CA GLU A 207 -15.49 12.51 3.02
C GLU A 207 -14.86 13.82 2.53
N HIS A 208 -15.70 14.72 2.10
CA HIS A 208 -15.37 16.13 2.04
C HIS A 208 -15.18 16.61 3.48
N HIS A 209 -13.95 16.67 3.94
CA HIS A 209 -13.57 17.55 5.02
C HIS A 209 -13.18 18.89 4.39
N GLU A 210 -14.09 19.87 4.59
CA GLU A 210 -13.83 21.29 4.44
C GLU A 210 -12.69 21.74 5.37
#